data_ad59918102c43502cfaf550d8f84787d
#
_entry.id   ad59918102c43502cfaf550d8f84787d
#
_cell.length_a   1.000
_cell.length_b   1.000
_cell.length_c   1.000
_cell.angle_alpha   90.00
_cell.angle_beta   90.00
_cell.angle_gamma   90.00
#
_symmetry.space_group_name_H-M   'P 1'
#
loop_
_entity.id
_entity.type
_entity.pdbx_description
1 polymer ?
#
loop_
_entity_poly.entity_id
_entity_poly.type
_entity_poly.pdbx_seq_one_letter_code
_entity_poly.pdbx_strand_id
1 'polypeptide(L)'
;GNTVKASEATAKAARKATENTKKTGEFIARHKKGFLIVGGIAAMIVLILCTVSSCSMLIQGGATGVNVSTYPSEDADMLAAEAQYCAMEAELQQYLDTHESTHDYDEYHFDLDDIEHDPYVLISAVTALKGKEWTISEVGGILEMLFEKQYILTETVTTETRYRTETRTGYYTDAEGNLHSYEYTVQVPYTYYICTVRLE
;
A
#
# COMPACT_ATOMS: atom_id res chain seq x y z
N GLY A 1 -50.90 -31.44 12.96
CA GLY A 1 -50.13 -31.90 11.78
C GLY A 1 -49.20 -30.83 11.16
N ASN A 2 -49.44 -29.52 11.41
CA ASN A 2 -48.66 -28.45 10.78
C ASN A 2 -47.37 -28.05 11.54
N THR A 3 -47.32 -28.26 12.83
CA THR A 3 -46.14 -27.93 13.68
C THR A 3 -44.94 -28.86 13.47
N VAL A 4 -45.19 -30.15 13.17
CA VAL A 4 -44.12 -31.14 12.93
C VAL A 4 -43.46 -30.90 11.57
N LYS A 5 -44.20 -30.53 10.53
CA LYS A 5 -43.64 -30.20 9.20
C LYS A 5 -42.78 -28.93 9.20
N ALA A 6 -43.14 -27.92 10.01
CA ALA A 6 -42.35 -26.71 10.16
C ALA A 6 -40.99 -26.96 10.86
N SER A 7 -40.97 -27.85 11.90
CA SER A 7 -39.74 -28.21 12.60
C SER A 7 -38.77 -29.03 11.73
N GLU A 8 -39.30 -29.94 10.89
CA GLU A 8 -38.49 -30.71 9.93
C GLU A 8 -37.89 -29.83 8.82
N ALA A 9 -38.65 -28.85 8.30
CA ALA A 9 -38.15 -27.92 7.30
C ALA A 9 -37.03 -27.06 7.85
N THR A 10 -37.16 -26.59 9.09
CA THR A 10 -36.13 -25.78 9.77
C THR A 10 -34.87 -26.59 10.05
N ALA A 11 -35.01 -27.82 10.52
CA ALA A 11 -33.89 -28.72 10.75
C ALA A 11 -33.16 -29.11 9.46
N LYS A 12 -33.87 -29.27 8.34
CA LYS A 12 -33.31 -29.57 7.02
C LYS A 12 -32.56 -28.35 6.42
N ALA A 13 -33.09 -27.14 6.63
CA ALA A 13 -32.43 -25.89 6.24
C ALA A 13 -31.15 -25.66 7.05
N ALA A 14 -31.18 -25.90 8.37
CA ALA A 14 -29.99 -25.78 9.23
C ALA A 14 -28.91 -26.79 8.86
N ARG A 15 -29.25 -28.04 8.57
CA ARG A 15 -28.29 -29.06 8.10
C ARG A 15 -27.66 -28.70 6.76
N LYS A 16 -28.45 -28.15 5.80
CA LYS A 16 -27.96 -27.72 4.50
C LYS A 16 -27.03 -26.51 4.62
N ALA A 17 -27.33 -25.56 5.52
CA ALA A 17 -26.47 -24.43 5.83
C ALA A 17 -25.12 -24.88 6.43
N THR A 18 -25.15 -25.84 7.37
CA THR A 18 -23.92 -26.35 7.99
C THR A 18 -23.07 -27.16 6.99
N GLU A 19 -23.70 -27.91 6.08
CA GLU A 19 -22.98 -28.65 5.04
C GLU A 19 -22.35 -27.72 4.01
N ASN A 20 -23.04 -26.65 3.61
CA ASN A 20 -22.50 -25.63 2.73
C ASN A 20 -21.31 -24.87 3.39
N THR A 21 -21.42 -24.53 4.67
CA THR A 21 -20.33 -23.89 5.43
C THR A 21 -19.09 -24.78 5.50
N LYS A 22 -19.27 -26.09 5.67
CA LYS A 22 -18.18 -27.06 5.71
C LYS A 22 -17.48 -27.21 4.35
N LYS A 23 -18.24 -27.29 3.26
CA LYS A 23 -17.71 -27.33 1.87
C LYS A 23 -16.97 -26.05 1.51
N THR A 24 -17.49 -24.88 1.92
CA THR A 24 -16.82 -23.60 1.74
C THR A 24 -15.52 -23.53 2.54
N GLY A 25 -15.50 -24.03 3.78
CA GLY A 25 -14.29 -24.09 4.61
C GLY A 25 -13.21 -25.01 4.02
N GLU A 26 -13.59 -26.17 3.48
CA GLU A 26 -12.67 -27.10 2.81
C GLU A 26 -12.13 -26.54 1.49
N PHE A 27 -12.96 -25.82 0.73
CA PHE A 27 -12.54 -25.13 -0.50
C PHE A 27 -11.53 -24.02 -0.20
N ILE A 28 -11.78 -23.19 0.83
CA ILE A 28 -10.88 -22.13 1.29
C ILE A 28 -9.56 -22.73 1.78
N ALA A 29 -9.60 -23.85 2.54
CA ALA A 29 -8.40 -24.51 3.04
C ALA A 29 -7.53 -25.09 1.91
N ARG A 30 -8.14 -25.56 0.83
CA ARG A 30 -7.45 -26.14 -0.34
C ARG A 30 -6.84 -25.07 -1.24
N HIS A 31 -7.40 -23.85 -1.26
CA HIS A 31 -6.99 -22.74 -2.13
C HIS A 31 -6.43 -21.53 -1.34
N LYS A 32 -5.78 -21.79 -0.18
CA LYS A 32 -5.24 -20.74 0.71
C LYS A 32 -4.45 -19.65 0.00
N LYS A 33 -3.56 -20.02 -0.92
CA LYS A 33 -2.74 -19.05 -1.66
C LYS A 33 -3.57 -18.16 -2.60
N GLY A 34 -4.54 -18.74 -3.32
CA GLY A 34 -5.42 -17.97 -4.20
C GLY A 34 -6.35 -17.04 -3.43
N PHE A 35 -6.86 -17.49 -2.27
CA PHE A 35 -7.75 -16.69 -1.42
C PHE A 35 -7.03 -15.53 -0.73
N LEU A 36 -5.75 -15.72 -0.35
CA LEU A 36 -4.90 -14.64 0.18
C LEU A 36 -4.61 -13.58 -0.87
N ILE A 37 -4.36 -13.98 -2.12
CA ILE A 37 -4.11 -13.04 -3.22
C ILE A 37 -5.38 -12.23 -3.54
N VAL A 38 -6.52 -12.90 -3.70
CA VAL A 38 -7.80 -12.23 -4.01
C VAL A 38 -8.28 -11.39 -2.82
N GLY A 39 -8.10 -11.87 -1.58
CA GLY A 39 -8.42 -11.13 -0.36
C GLY A 39 -7.50 -9.91 -0.17
N GLY A 40 -6.23 -10.04 -0.52
CA GLY A 40 -5.25 -8.95 -0.51
C GLY A 40 -5.61 -7.86 -1.54
N ILE A 41 -5.96 -8.24 -2.76
CA ILE A 41 -6.40 -7.31 -3.80
C ILE A 41 -7.70 -6.61 -3.38
N ALA A 42 -8.68 -7.33 -2.82
CA ALA A 42 -9.93 -6.74 -2.34
C ALA A 42 -9.71 -5.80 -1.16
N ALA A 43 -8.82 -6.12 -0.22
CA ALA A 43 -8.43 -5.25 0.88
C ALA A 43 -7.69 -4.00 0.38
N MET A 44 -6.83 -4.13 -0.63
CA MET A 44 -6.17 -2.99 -1.28
C MET A 44 -7.18 -2.06 -1.96
N ILE A 45 -8.14 -2.60 -2.70
CA ILE A 45 -9.21 -1.80 -3.33
C ILE A 45 -10.03 -1.07 -2.27
N VAL A 46 -10.35 -1.71 -1.14
CA VAL A 46 -11.08 -1.08 -0.02
C VAL A 46 -10.23 0.01 0.64
N LEU A 47 -8.93 -0.19 0.81
CA LEU A 47 -8.02 0.84 1.33
C LEU A 47 -7.92 2.03 0.38
N ILE A 48 -7.78 1.81 -0.92
CA ILE A 48 -7.79 2.88 -1.94
C ILE A 48 -9.12 3.65 -1.89
N LEU A 49 -10.26 2.95 -1.79
CA LEU A 49 -11.56 3.60 -1.66
C LEU A 49 -11.74 4.34 -0.33
N CYS A 50 -11.09 3.89 0.76
CA CYS A 50 -11.12 4.58 2.06
C CYS A 50 -10.21 5.81 2.09
N THR A 51 -9.04 5.78 1.43
CA THR A 51 -8.15 6.96 1.33
C THR A 51 -8.77 8.07 0.48
N VAL A 52 -9.46 7.71 -0.61
CA VAL A 52 -10.26 8.68 -1.40
C VAL A 52 -11.41 9.29 -0.58
N SER A 53 -11.89 8.60 0.47
CA SER A 53 -12.94 9.14 1.36
C SER A 53 -12.45 10.26 2.29
N SER A 54 -11.16 10.37 2.54
CA SER A 54 -10.60 11.46 3.36
C SER A 54 -10.64 12.82 2.65
N CYS A 55 -10.52 12.83 1.32
CA CYS A 55 -10.66 14.03 0.48
C CYS A 55 -12.12 14.45 0.23
N SER A 56 -13.09 13.67 0.70
CA SER A 56 -14.53 13.93 0.44
C SER A 56 -15.14 15.10 1.22
N MET A 57 -14.37 15.83 2.03
CA MET A 57 -14.90 16.96 2.80
C MET A 57 -15.43 18.11 1.91
N LEU A 58 -14.81 18.33 0.75
CA LEU A 58 -15.29 19.35 -0.19
C LEU A 58 -16.59 18.92 -0.90
N ILE A 59 -16.75 17.64 -1.22
CA ILE A 59 -17.93 17.14 -1.93
C ILE A 59 -19.18 17.16 -1.04
N GLN A 60 -19.05 16.98 0.29
CA GLN A 60 -20.17 17.05 1.22
C GLN A 60 -20.44 18.46 1.77
N GLY A 61 -19.45 19.35 1.76
CA GLY A 61 -19.61 20.76 2.18
C GLY A 61 -20.29 21.66 1.17
N GLY A 62 -20.34 21.28 -0.10
CA GLY A 62 -20.93 22.08 -1.19
C GLY A 62 -22.47 22.24 -1.15
N ALA A 63 -23.16 21.58 -0.21
CA ALA A 63 -24.61 21.73 -0.02
C ALA A 63 -25.00 22.80 1.02
N THR A 64 -24.06 23.39 1.75
CA THR A 64 -24.34 24.45 2.73
C THR A 64 -23.54 25.71 2.40
N GLY A 65 -24.10 26.53 1.51
CA GLY A 65 -23.96 27.97 1.39
C GLY A 65 -22.70 28.69 1.89
N VAL A 66 -21.51 28.15 1.68
CA VAL A 66 -20.29 28.94 1.78
C VAL A 66 -20.15 29.67 0.45
N ASN A 67 -20.19 31.02 0.48
CA ASN A 67 -20.04 31.86 -0.69
C ASN A 67 -18.73 31.52 -1.43
N VAL A 68 -18.80 30.72 -2.46
CA VAL A 68 -17.70 30.33 -3.36
C VAL A 68 -17.28 31.50 -4.25
N SER A 69 -17.88 32.68 -4.06
CA SER A 69 -17.61 33.92 -4.82
C SER A 69 -16.22 34.54 -4.58
N THR A 70 -15.34 33.88 -3.82
CA THR A 70 -13.99 34.39 -3.53
C THR A 70 -12.96 33.94 -4.58
N TYR A 71 -13.19 32.85 -5.26
CA TYR A 71 -12.32 32.33 -6.31
C TYR A 71 -12.89 32.62 -7.70
N PRO A 72 -12.05 33.00 -8.67
CA PRO A 72 -12.51 33.36 -10.00
C PRO A 72 -12.89 32.17 -10.88
N SER A 73 -12.43 30.94 -10.55
CA SER A 73 -12.63 29.74 -11.36
C SER A 73 -13.92 29.01 -10.97
N GLU A 74 -14.45 28.24 -11.90
CA GLU A 74 -15.66 27.43 -11.70
C GLU A 74 -15.44 26.35 -10.64
N ASP A 75 -16.47 26.04 -9.84
CA ASP A 75 -16.42 25.01 -8.79
C ASP A 75 -15.99 23.64 -9.33
N ALA A 76 -16.43 23.31 -10.55
CA ALA A 76 -16.10 22.03 -11.19
C ALA A 76 -14.60 21.91 -11.47
N ASP A 77 -13.95 22.99 -11.89
CA ASP A 77 -12.49 23.01 -12.14
C ASP A 77 -11.70 22.96 -10.83
N MET A 78 -12.16 23.65 -9.80
CA MET A 78 -11.53 23.61 -8.47
C MET A 78 -11.63 22.22 -7.85
N LEU A 79 -12.79 21.57 -7.92
CA LEU A 79 -12.98 20.19 -7.44
C LEU A 79 -12.15 19.18 -8.25
N ALA A 80 -12.01 19.40 -9.56
CA ALA A 80 -11.20 18.53 -10.40
C ALA A 80 -9.69 18.68 -10.08
N ALA A 81 -9.22 19.91 -9.79
CA ALA A 81 -7.84 20.14 -9.36
C ALA A 81 -7.53 19.47 -8.03
N GLU A 82 -8.44 19.57 -7.07
CA GLU A 82 -8.37 18.88 -5.77
C GLU A 82 -8.33 17.36 -5.96
N ALA A 83 -9.23 16.82 -6.76
CA ALA A 83 -9.28 15.38 -7.03
C ALA A 83 -7.99 14.88 -7.71
N GLN A 84 -7.39 15.66 -8.61
CA GLN A 84 -6.10 15.33 -9.23
C GLN A 84 -4.97 15.34 -8.20
N TYR A 85 -4.94 16.31 -7.30
CA TYR A 85 -3.91 16.38 -6.26
C TYR A 85 -4.02 15.23 -5.28
N CYS A 86 -5.22 14.90 -4.82
CA CYS A 86 -5.48 13.71 -4.01
C CYS A 86 -5.07 12.40 -4.71
N ALA A 87 -5.23 12.31 -6.03
CA ALA A 87 -4.77 11.15 -6.78
C ALA A 87 -3.24 11.01 -6.76
N MET A 88 -2.50 12.13 -6.87
CA MET A 88 -1.04 12.14 -6.76
C MET A 88 -0.57 11.72 -5.35
N GLU A 89 -1.25 12.19 -4.29
CA GLU A 89 -0.99 11.77 -2.92
C GLU A 89 -1.26 10.27 -2.72
N ALA A 90 -2.33 9.76 -3.30
CA ALA A 90 -2.66 8.34 -3.25
C ALA A 90 -1.61 7.48 -3.98
N GLU A 91 -1.07 7.94 -5.09
CA GLU A 91 0.02 7.26 -5.81
C GLU A 91 1.31 7.25 -4.99
N LEU A 92 1.66 8.37 -4.34
CA LEU A 92 2.81 8.46 -3.44
C LEU A 92 2.65 7.51 -2.24
N GLN A 93 1.49 7.51 -1.60
CA GLN A 93 1.18 6.59 -0.51
C GLN A 93 1.29 5.13 -0.96
N GLN A 94 0.73 4.80 -2.12
CA GLN A 94 0.82 3.44 -2.67
C GLN A 94 2.27 3.04 -2.94
N TYR A 95 3.10 3.94 -3.45
CA TYR A 95 4.52 3.69 -3.66
C TYR A 95 5.20 3.33 -2.34
N LEU A 96 4.98 4.11 -1.28
CA LEU A 96 5.54 3.87 0.05
C LEU A 96 5.05 2.54 0.65
N ASP A 97 3.75 2.25 0.56
CA ASP A 97 3.14 1.02 1.10
C ASP A 97 3.64 -0.25 0.41
N THR A 98 4.02 -0.15 -0.87
CA THR A 98 4.50 -1.30 -1.66
C THR A 98 6.01 -1.36 -1.79
N HIS A 99 6.75 -0.36 -1.30
CA HIS A 99 8.19 -0.21 -1.48
C HIS A 99 8.97 -1.45 -1.05
N GLU A 100 8.74 -1.94 0.18
CA GLU A 100 9.40 -3.13 0.71
C GLU A 100 9.10 -4.40 -0.11
N SER A 101 7.89 -4.51 -0.65
CA SER A 101 7.47 -5.68 -1.44
C SER A 101 7.95 -5.66 -2.89
N THR A 102 8.35 -4.50 -3.40
CA THR A 102 8.76 -4.29 -4.81
C THR A 102 10.27 -4.18 -4.98
N HIS A 103 11.02 -4.03 -3.88
CA HIS A 103 12.47 -3.95 -3.86
C HIS A 103 13.06 -5.13 -3.06
N ASP A 104 14.31 -5.45 -3.29
CA ASP A 104 15.02 -6.59 -2.68
C ASP A 104 16.25 -6.08 -1.92
N TYR A 105 15.99 -5.37 -0.83
CA TYR A 105 17.02 -4.97 0.14
C TYR A 105 16.91 -5.84 1.39
N ASP A 106 18.01 -5.97 2.14
CA ASP A 106 18.05 -6.80 3.34
C ASP A 106 17.39 -6.12 4.55
N GLU A 107 17.38 -4.77 4.58
CA GLU A 107 16.82 -3.99 5.68
C GLU A 107 16.23 -2.67 5.15
N TYR A 108 15.09 -2.25 5.72
CA TYR A 108 14.41 -1.02 5.34
C TYR A 108 14.21 -0.10 6.54
N HIS A 109 14.47 1.19 6.35
CA HIS A 109 14.19 2.25 7.30
C HIS A 109 13.29 3.28 6.63
N PHE A 110 12.16 3.59 7.26
CA PHE A 110 11.22 4.60 6.79
C PHE A 110 11.20 5.76 7.77
N ASP A 111 11.43 6.97 7.26
CA ASP A 111 11.33 8.25 7.97
C ASP A 111 10.37 9.13 7.15
N LEU A 112 9.07 9.05 7.48
CA LEU A 112 7.99 9.56 6.63
C LEU A 112 7.18 10.60 7.38
N ASP A 113 7.04 11.78 6.78
CA ASP A 113 6.03 12.76 7.16
C ASP A 113 4.63 12.37 6.65
N ASP A 114 3.59 12.97 7.20
CA ASP A 114 2.21 12.72 6.81
C ASP A 114 1.95 13.23 5.38
N ILE A 115 1.22 12.42 4.59
CA ILE A 115 0.78 12.82 3.24
C ILE A 115 -0.61 13.41 3.36
N GLU A 116 -0.65 14.73 3.50
CA GLU A 116 -1.91 15.49 3.59
C GLU A 116 -1.73 16.94 3.11
N HIS A 117 -2.79 17.56 2.64
CA HIS A 117 -2.81 18.97 2.29
C HIS A 117 -4.12 19.63 2.70
N ASP A 118 -4.11 20.97 2.77
CA ASP A 118 -5.32 21.77 2.94
C ASP A 118 -5.86 22.18 1.56
N PRO A 119 -7.07 21.72 1.18
CA PRO A 119 -7.66 22.00 -0.13
C PRO A 119 -7.82 23.50 -0.40
N TYR A 120 -8.10 24.31 0.63
CA TYR A 120 -8.25 25.75 0.46
C TYR A 120 -6.90 26.44 0.20
N VAL A 121 -5.84 25.94 0.84
CA VAL A 121 -4.47 26.43 0.59
C VAL A 121 -4.05 26.04 -0.81
N LEU A 122 -4.31 24.82 -1.26
CA LEU A 122 -4.03 24.35 -2.61
C LEU A 122 -4.69 25.23 -3.66
N ILE A 123 -6.01 25.41 -3.60
CA ILE A 123 -6.78 26.22 -4.56
C ILE A 123 -6.35 27.69 -4.53
N SER A 124 -6.05 28.23 -3.35
CA SER A 124 -5.50 29.58 -3.22
C SER A 124 -4.14 29.73 -3.89
N ALA A 125 -3.24 28.75 -3.72
CA ALA A 125 -1.92 28.75 -4.34
C ALA A 125 -2.01 28.65 -5.87
N VAL A 126 -2.83 27.74 -6.39
CA VAL A 126 -3.07 27.58 -7.83
C VAL A 126 -3.62 28.87 -8.42
N THR A 127 -4.63 29.48 -7.78
CA THR A 127 -5.23 30.74 -8.21
C THR A 127 -4.22 31.89 -8.20
N ALA A 128 -3.39 31.98 -7.16
CA ALA A 128 -2.36 33.02 -7.06
C ALA A 128 -1.27 32.85 -8.14
N LEU A 129 -0.83 31.63 -8.42
CA LEU A 129 0.17 31.35 -9.45
C LEU A 129 -0.36 31.58 -10.87
N LYS A 130 -1.62 31.26 -11.12
CA LYS A 130 -2.26 31.50 -12.42
C LYS A 130 -2.60 32.98 -12.65
N GLY A 131 -2.96 33.68 -11.56
CA GLY A 131 -3.26 35.13 -11.56
C GLY A 131 -4.58 35.54 -12.24
N LYS A 132 -5.42 34.59 -12.62
CA LYS A 132 -6.72 34.78 -13.27
C LYS A 132 -7.59 33.52 -13.11
N GLU A 133 -8.83 33.56 -13.62
CA GLU A 133 -9.66 32.39 -13.82
C GLU A 133 -8.92 31.32 -14.64
N TRP A 134 -9.08 30.05 -14.25
CA TRP A 134 -8.40 28.90 -14.83
C TRP A 134 -9.32 27.68 -14.92
N THR A 135 -8.99 26.79 -15.83
CA THR A 135 -9.60 25.46 -15.96
C THR A 135 -8.59 24.38 -15.54
N ILE A 136 -9.09 23.20 -15.19
CA ILE A 136 -8.24 22.06 -14.78
C ILE A 136 -7.18 21.74 -15.84
N SER A 137 -7.52 21.83 -17.12
CA SER A 137 -6.59 21.56 -18.23
C SER A 137 -5.40 22.53 -18.31
N GLU A 138 -5.52 23.71 -17.68
CA GLU A 138 -4.47 24.73 -17.69
C GLU A 138 -3.55 24.68 -16.48
N VAL A 139 -3.91 23.95 -15.42
CA VAL A 139 -3.20 24.00 -14.12
C VAL A 139 -2.49 22.70 -13.75
N GLY A 140 -2.56 21.65 -14.58
CA GLY A 140 -1.91 20.37 -14.29
C GLY A 140 -0.43 20.50 -13.93
N GLY A 141 0.36 21.27 -14.71
CA GLY A 141 1.76 21.53 -14.40
C GLY A 141 2.00 22.39 -13.15
N ILE A 142 1.02 23.19 -12.71
CA ILE A 142 1.09 23.92 -11.45
C ILE A 142 0.87 22.95 -10.29
N LEU A 143 -0.07 22.02 -10.41
CA LEU A 143 -0.33 20.99 -9.40
C LEU A 143 0.89 20.07 -9.22
N GLU A 144 1.50 19.63 -10.32
CA GLU A 144 2.74 18.82 -10.28
C GLU A 144 3.88 19.59 -9.59
N MET A 145 4.09 20.86 -9.95
CA MET A 145 5.12 21.70 -9.33
C MET A 145 4.89 21.91 -7.82
N LEU A 146 3.62 22.10 -7.40
CA LEU A 146 3.29 22.25 -5.98
C LEU A 146 3.51 20.93 -5.24
N PHE A 147 3.13 19.81 -5.84
CA PHE A 147 3.32 18.48 -5.30
C PHE A 147 4.81 18.16 -5.07
N GLU A 148 5.67 18.39 -6.08
CA GLU A 148 7.12 18.19 -5.99
C GLU A 148 7.80 19.07 -4.93
N LYS A 149 7.18 20.21 -4.59
CA LYS A 149 7.69 21.10 -3.53
C LYS A 149 7.17 20.73 -2.15
N GLN A 150 6.00 20.17 -2.06
CA GLN A 150 5.38 19.75 -0.81
C GLN A 150 5.94 18.41 -0.33
N TYR A 151 6.19 17.48 -1.25
CA TYR A 151 6.64 16.12 -0.93
C TYR A 151 8.02 15.87 -1.55
N ILE A 152 9.04 15.84 -0.70
CA ILE A 152 10.42 15.54 -1.11
C ILE A 152 10.74 14.11 -0.71
N LEU A 153 10.63 13.18 -1.67
CA LEU A 153 10.97 11.79 -1.45
C LEU A 153 12.46 11.56 -1.75
N THR A 154 13.17 10.99 -0.79
CA THR A 154 14.59 10.64 -0.91
C THR A 154 14.80 9.18 -0.55
N GLU A 155 15.48 8.43 -1.41
CA GLU A 155 15.90 7.07 -1.18
C GLU A 155 17.42 6.99 -1.12
N THR A 156 17.96 6.36 -0.07
CA THR A 156 19.39 6.18 0.12
C THR A 156 19.69 4.72 0.42
N VAL A 157 20.52 4.10 -0.40
CA VAL A 157 20.99 2.72 -0.20
C VAL A 157 22.41 2.73 0.32
N THR A 158 22.62 2.13 1.49
CA THR A 158 23.94 1.91 2.10
C THR A 158 24.26 0.42 2.15
N THR A 159 25.55 0.09 2.21
CA THR A 159 25.98 -1.31 2.24
C THR A 159 26.90 -1.56 3.42
N GLU A 160 26.77 -2.75 4.03
CA GLU A 160 27.65 -3.28 5.06
C GLU A 160 28.19 -4.63 4.65
N THR A 161 29.39 -4.98 5.13
CA THR A 161 29.90 -6.35 5.02
C THR A 161 29.49 -7.11 6.28
N ARG A 162 28.63 -8.11 6.11
CA ARG A 162 28.25 -9.05 7.17
C ARG A 162 28.84 -10.42 6.90
N TYR A 163 28.84 -11.29 7.89
CA TYR A 163 29.40 -12.64 7.79
C TYR A 163 28.33 -13.67 8.13
N ARG A 164 28.25 -14.72 7.32
CA ARG A 164 27.42 -15.88 7.61
C ARG A 164 28.31 -17.11 7.85
N THR A 165 27.85 -17.96 8.76
CA THR A 165 28.53 -19.21 9.04
C THR A 165 28.09 -20.28 8.04
N GLU A 166 29.03 -20.83 7.28
CA GLU A 166 28.79 -21.96 6.39
C GLU A 166 29.51 -23.21 6.94
N THR A 167 28.78 -24.34 6.96
CA THR A 167 29.39 -25.64 7.28
C THR A 167 29.96 -26.24 6.00
N ARG A 168 31.21 -26.65 6.05
CA ARG A 168 31.92 -27.32 4.96
C ARG A 168 32.42 -28.68 5.38
N THR A 169 32.52 -29.62 4.46
CA THR A 169 33.05 -30.95 4.70
C THR A 169 34.52 -31.00 4.22
N GLY A 170 35.37 -31.32 5.14
CA GLY A 170 36.76 -31.67 4.84
C GLY A 170 36.96 -33.19 4.85
N TYR A 171 38.04 -33.62 4.23
CA TYR A 171 38.41 -35.04 4.18
C TYR A 171 39.87 -35.20 4.63
N TYR A 172 40.12 -36.30 5.31
CA TYR A 172 41.48 -36.73 5.62
C TYR A 172 41.60 -38.25 5.48
N THR A 173 42.81 -38.72 5.22
CA THR A 173 43.12 -40.17 5.14
C THR A 173 43.88 -40.56 6.38
N ASP A 174 43.47 -41.65 7.06
CA ASP A 174 44.14 -42.18 8.20
C ASP A 174 45.45 -42.92 7.80
N ALA A 175 46.18 -43.40 8.79
CA ALA A 175 47.46 -44.13 8.58
C ALA A 175 47.24 -45.48 7.86
N GLU A 176 46.07 -46.02 7.94
CA GLU A 176 45.64 -47.26 7.30
C GLU A 176 45.13 -47.07 5.87
N GLY A 177 45.04 -45.78 5.40
CA GLY A 177 44.62 -45.45 4.02
C GLY A 177 43.11 -45.24 3.84
N ASN A 178 42.32 -45.22 4.95
CA ASN A 178 40.87 -44.99 4.90
C ASN A 178 40.54 -43.51 4.84
N LEU A 179 39.59 -43.15 3.99
CA LEU A 179 39.10 -41.75 3.87
C LEU A 179 38.06 -41.46 4.92
N HIS A 180 38.26 -40.43 5.70
CA HIS A 180 37.34 -39.91 6.69
C HIS A 180 36.88 -38.50 6.32
N SER A 181 35.63 -38.15 6.68
CA SER A 181 35.11 -36.80 6.54
C SER A 181 34.93 -36.16 7.91
N TYR A 182 35.11 -34.84 7.95
CA TYR A 182 34.83 -34.03 9.14
C TYR A 182 34.17 -32.74 8.68
N GLU A 183 33.30 -32.18 9.54
CA GLU A 183 32.66 -30.91 9.30
C GLU A 183 33.40 -29.79 10.00
N TYR A 184 33.56 -28.67 9.34
CA TYR A 184 34.11 -27.46 9.91
C TYR A 184 33.31 -26.25 9.43
N THR A 185 33.31 -25.17 10.23
CA THR A 185 32.58 -23.94 9.91
C THR A 185 33.54 -22.86 9.42
N VAL A 186 33.09 -22.10 8.44
CA VAL A 186 33.81 -20.94 7.91
C VAL A 186 32.89 -19.72 7.95
N GLN A 187 33.48 -18.54 8.18
CA GLN A 187 32.79 -17.27 8.07
C GLN A 187 32.96 -16.77 6.63
N VAL A 188 31.82 -16.63 5.94
CA VAL A 188 31.78 -16.16 4.55
C VAL A 188 31.22 -14.74 4.53
N PRO A 189 31.99 -13.76 4.03
CA PRO A 189 31.49 -12.40 3.92
C PRO A 189 30.42 -12.30 2.83
N TYR A 190 29.42 -11.45 3.07
CA TYR A 190 28.42 -11.05 2.08
C TYR A 190 28.07 -9.58 2.25
N THR A 191 27.57 -8.96 1.16
CA THR A 191 27.11 -7.58 1.18
C THR A 191 25.68 -7.55 1.71
N TYR A 192 25.43 -6.70 2.67
CA TYR A 192 24.13 -6.44 3.26
C TYR A 192 23.67 -5.05 2.86
N TYR A 193 22.49 -4.94 2.26
CA TYR A 193 21.92 -3.70 1.71
C TYR A 193 20.89 -3.13 2.66
N ILE A 194 21.04 -1.87 3.02
CA ILE A 194 20.11 -1.12 3.88
C ILE A 194 19.53 0.03 3.05
N CYS A 195 18.23 0.02 2.85
CA CYS A 195 17.52 1.10 2.18
C CYS A 195 16.86 2.01 3.22
N THR A 196 17.11 3.32 3.11
CA THR A 196 16.43 4.35 3.89
C THR A 196 15.58 5.19 2.96
N VAL A 197 14.27 5.19 3.21
CA VAL A 197 13.27 5.99 2.47
C VAL A 197 12.82 7.12 3.39
N ARG A 198 12.97 8.35 2.91
CA ARG A 198 12.59 9.55 3.65
C ARG A 198 11.64 10.40 2.84
N LEU A 199 10.55 10.81 3.45
CA LEU A 199 9.59 11.78 2.93
C LEU A 199 9.57 13.01 3.85
N GLU A 200 9.79 14.19 3.27
CA GLU A 200 9.75 15.52 3.93
C GLU A 200 8.74 16.43 3.26
#